data_bf288a7fdcb4e59f503e8d1fca24b2d1
#
_entry.id   bf288a7fdcb4e59f503e8d1fca24b2d1
#
_cell.length_a   1.000
_cell.length_b   1.000
_cell.length_c   1.000
_cell.angle_alpha   90.00
_cell.angle_beta   90.00
_cell.angle_gamma   90.00
#
_symmetry.space_group_name_H-M   'P 1'
#
loop_
_entity.id
_entity.type
_entity.pdbx_description
1 polymer ?
#
loop_
_entity_poly.entity_id
_entity_poly.type
_entity_poly.pdbx_seq_one_letter_code
_entity_poly.pdbx_strand_id
1 'polypeptide(L)'
;FQEFKDLCAEAKITVPDRMCENYAMILTTYNVISSAGVKLPFMPGDLKKFMVETIRAQAEKRDVGSVTQRFWDIFLSLASEAGPGGKPALKHMKEYTLDGNRLFIRWTEIHGLYMEKHSRIYRVQGLGKSTMLQKLKDSGHMIDPTKKWMDGATVHGYEFEYDKLGIDLLSVVEYWGAHERKYASNDGEKSKESKEPQEL
;
A
#
# COMPACT_ATOMS: atom_id res chain seq x y z
N PHE A 1 8.76 13.89 30.56
CA PHE A 1 8.10 14.01 29.24
C PHE A 1 8.92 14.95 28.33
N GLN A 2 9.14 16.21 28.76
CA GLN A 2 9.88 17.19 27.95
C GLN A 2 11.29 16.72 27.60
N GLU A 3 12.03 16.17 28.55
CA GLU A 3 13.37 15.61 28.34
C GLU A 3 13.41 14.58 27.18
N PHE A 4 12.39 13.73 27.06
CA PHE A 4 12.33 12.75 26.00
C PHE A 4 11.93 13.35 24.63
N LYS A 5 11.07 14.39 24.63
CA LYS A 5 10.79 15.18 23.42
C LYS A 5 12.05 15.85 22.89
N ASP A 6 12.85 16.43 23.78
CA ASP A 6 14.09 17.10 23.41
C ASP A 6 15.10 16.10 22.80
N LEU A 7 15.22 14.90 23.39
CA LEU A 7 16.01 13.79 22.81
C LEU A 7 15.55 13.38 21.41
N CYS A 8 14.24 13.29 21.19
CA CYS A 8 13.70 12.98 19.86
C CYS A 8 13.97 14.12 18.86
N ALA A 9 13.84 15.37 19.29
CA ALA A 9 14.13 16.55 18.48
C ALA A 9 15.61 16.63 18.07
N GLU A 10 16.53 16.40 19.01
CA GLU A 10 17.98 16.30 18.75
C GLU A 10 18.29 15.17 17.75
N ALA A 11 17.62 14.04 17.87
CA ALA A 11 17.75 12.91 16.96
C ALA A 11 17.03 13.11 15.62
N LYS A 12 16.34 14.26 15.41
CA LYS A 12 15.52 14.60 14.24
C LYS A 12 14.41 13.57 13.94
N ILE A 13 13.80 13.05 15.00
CA ILE A 13 12.70 12.07 14.89
C ILE A 13 11.39 12.77 15.23
N THR A 14 10.42 12.74 14.29
CA THR A 14 9.06 13.21 14.54
C THR A 14 8.21 12.07 15.08
N VAL A 15 7.71 12.23 16.31
CA VAL A 15 6.93 11.20 17.01
C VAL A 15 5.63 11.79 17.58
N PRO A 16 4.55 11.00 17.58
CA PRO A 16 3.32 11.40 18.28
C PRO A 16 3.55 11.55 19.80
N ASP A 17 2.89 12.53 20.40
CA ASP A 17 2.99 12.79 21.84
C ASP A 17 2.74 11.53 22.69
N ARG A 18 1.75 10.71 22.35
CA ARG A 18 1.46 9.46 23.05
C ARG A 18 2.63 8.46 23.07
N MET A 19 3.41 8.41 22.01
CA MET A 19 4.63 7.59 22.02
C MET A 19 5.71 8.19 22.96
N CYS A 20 5.90 9.50 22.91
CA CYS A 20 6.80 10.19 23.82
C CYS A 20 6.39 9.97 25.28
N GLU A 21 5.10 10.01 25.61
CA GLU A 21 4.58 9.72 26.96
C GLU A 21 4.94 8.33 27.45
N ASN A 22 4.72 7.30 26.60
CA ASN A 22 5.04 5.92 26.96
C ASN A 22 6.55 5.73 27.29
N TYR A 23 7.41 6.30 26.45
CA TYR A 23 8.86 6.21 26.68
C TYR A 23 9.32 7.06 27.85
N ALA A 24 8.70 8.23 28.08
CA ALA A 24 8.97 9.05 29.24
C ALA A 24 8.60 8.35 30.55
N MET A 25 7.52 7.55 30.58
CA MET A 25 7.19 6.72 31.74
C MET A 25 8.28 5.69 32.04
N ILE A 26 8.85 5.03 31.04
CA ILE A 26 9.94 4.06 31.21
C ILE A 26 11.14 4.76 31.84
N LEU A 27 11.53 5.95 31.34
CA LEU A 27 12.64 6.71 31.85
C LEU A 27 12.40 7.19 33.30
N THR A 28 11.19 7.63 33.59
CA THR A 28 10.79 8.01 34.96
C THR A 28 10.86 6.82 35.91
N THR A 29 10.35 5.66 35.51
CA THR A 29 10.41 4.43 36.29
C THR A 29 11.87 4.01 36.56
N TYR A 30 12.74 4.10 35.56
CA TYR A 30 14.18 3.86 35.73
C TYR A 30 14.76 4.78 36.80
N ASN A 31 14.50 6.08 36.73
CA ASN A 31 15.03 7.08 37.67
C ASN A 31 14.53 6.82 39.09
N VAL A 32 13.25 6.47 39.28
CA VAL A 32 12.68 6.13 40.60
C VAL A 32 13.36 4.89 41.19
N ILE A 33 13.51 3.83 40.42
CA ILE A 33 14.13 2.58 40.87
C ILE A 33 15.60 2.80 41.22
N SER A 34 16.35 3.55 40.40
CA SER A 34 17.75 3.89 40.65
C SER A 34 17.91 4.77 41.87
N SER A 35 17.04 5.75 42.10
CA SER A 35 17.08 6.60 43.30
C SER A 35 16.72 5.84 44.59
N ALA A 36 15.96 4.74 44.48
CA ALA A 36 15.73 3.82 45.59
C ALA A 36 16.91 2.89 45.91
N GLY A 37 18.06 3.07 45.25
CA GLY A 37 19.30 2.31 45.50
C GLY A 37 19.35 0.96 44.78
N VAL A 38 18.41 0.64 43.89
CA VAL A 38 18.47 -0.60 43.11
C VAL A 38 19.48 -0.43 41.97
N LYS A 39 20.47 -1.31 41.94
CA LYS A 39 21.46 -1.35 40.85
C LYS A 39 20.87 -2.05 39.62
N LEU A 40 20.67 -1.30 38.55
CA LEU A 40 20.24 -1.84 37.26
C LEU A 40 21.48 -2.23 36.41
N PRO A 41 21.33 -3.24 35.51
CA PRO A 41 22.46 -3.78 34.73
C PRO A 41 22.91 -2.88 33.57
N PHE A 42 22.35 -1.68 33.43
CA PHE A 42 22.63 -0.73 32.36
C PHE A 42 22.60 0.72 32.89
N MET A 43 23.32 1.59 32.23
CA MET A 43 23.41 3.01 32.61
C MET A 43 22.25 3.82 32.02
N PRO A 44 21.87 4.97 32.62
CA PRO A 44 20.81 5.85 32.09
C PRO A 44 21.05 6.26 30.64
N GLY A 45 22.32 6.50 30.26
CA GLY A 45 22.70 6.85 28.89
C GLY A 45 22.41 5.74 27.86
N ASP A 46 22.68 4.48 28.25
CA ASP A 46 22.42 3.33 27.40
C ASP A 46 20.91 3.14 27.18
N LEU A 47 20.10 3.30 28.24
CA LEU A 47 18.66 3.24 28.15
C LEU A 47 18.12 4.32 27.22
N LYS A 48 18.55 5.58 27.36
CA LYS A 48 18.15 6.69 26.48
C LYS A 48 18.50 6.41 25.02
N LYS A 49 19.70 5.96 24.74
CA LYS A 49 20.15 5.60 23.39
C LYS A 49 19.30 4.49 22.80
N PHE A 50 19.08 3.41 23.52
CA PHE A 50 18.22 2.30 23.10
C PHE A 50 16.78 2.75 22.80
N MET A 51 16.23 3.62 23.66
CA MET A 51 14.87 4.16 23.47
C MET A 51 14.77 5.00 22.19
N VAL A 52 15.75 5.87 21.93
CA VAL A 52 15.80 6.70 20.71
C VAL A 52 15.93 5.82 19.46
N GLU A 53 16.77 4.80 19.47
CA GLU A 53 16.90 3.85 18.35
C GLU A 53 15.62 3.05 18.11
N THR A 54 14.98 2.60 19.18
CA THR A 54 13.71 1.85 19.09
C THR A 54 12.58 2.71 18.53
N ILE A 55 12.45 3.96 19.01
CA ILE A 55 11.39 4.86 18.53
C ILE A 55 11.63 5.29 17.08
N ARG A 56 12.89 5.44 16.67
CA ARG A 56 13.24 5.67 15.26
C ARG A 56 12.77 4.51 14.37
N ALA A 57 13.11 3.29 14.74
CA ALA A 57 12.69 2.09 14.00
C ALA A 57 11.15 1.95 13.93
N GLN A 58 10.43 2.30 15.01
CA GLN A 58 8.97 2.30 15.03
C GLN A 58 8.37 3.40 14.15
N ALA A 59 8.95 4.60 14.15
CA ALA A 59 8.51 5.71 13.32
C ALA A 59 8.71 5.39 11.82
N GLU A 60 9.85 4.81 11.45
CA GLU A 60 10.14 4.36 10.09
C GLU A 60 9.15 3.29 9.61
N LYS A 61 8.89 2.26 10.43
CA LYS A 61 7.90 1.21 10.11
C LYS A 61 6.50 1.77 9.93
N ARG A 62 6.10 2.74 10.77
CA ARG A 62 4.80 3.39 10.67
C ARG A 62 4.67 4.22 9.40
N ASP A 63 5.70 4.97 9.02
CA ASP A 63 5.72 5.76 7.79
C ASP A 63 5.61 4.86 6.56
N VAL A 64 6.40 3.79 6.49
CA VAL A 64 6.30 2.79 5.42
C VAL A 64 4.89 2.21 5.36
N GLY A 65 4.33 1.75 6.48
CA GLY A 65 2.98 1.17 6.53
C GLY A 65 1.89 2.14 6.06
N SER A 66 1.95 3.42 6.48
CA SER A 66 0.95 4.41 6.06
C SER A 66 1.03 4.76 4.57
N VAL A 67 2.22 4.82 4.01
CA VAL A 67 2.45 5.11 2.58
C VAL A 67 2.03 3.94 1.71
N THR A 68 2.41 2.72 2.08
CA THR A 68 2.05 1.52 1.32
C THR A 68 0.56 1.22 1.41
N GLN A 69 -0.08 1.45 2.57
CA GLN A 69 -1.53 1.31 2.70
C GLN A 69 -2.27 2.28 1.77
N ARG A 70 -1.88 3.56 1.73
CA ARG A 70 -2.47 4.53 0.79
C ARG A 70 -2.29 4.12 -0.67
N PHE A 71 -1.16 3.52 -1.02
CA PHE A 71 -0.96 3.00 -2.36
C PHE A 71 -1.97 1.89 -2.68
N TRP A 72 -2.17 0.93 -1.78
CA TRP A 72 -3.10 -0.16 -1.97
C TRP A 72 -4.56 0.29 -1.97
N ASP A 73 -4.93 1.27 -1.14
CA ASP A 73 -6.26 1.87 -1.14
C ASP A 73 -6.57 2.55 -2.49
N ILE A 74 -5.61 3.31 -3.03
CA ILE A 74 -5.74 3.92 -4.36
C ILE A 74 -5.77 2.87 -5.45
N PHE A 75 -4.95 1.84 -5.38
CA PHE A 75 -4.94 0.72 -6.32
C PHE A 75 -6.31 0.04 -6.36
N LEU A 76 -6.88 -0.30 -5.21
CA LEU A 76 -8.20 -0.90 -5.10
C LEU A 76 -9.29 0.01 -5.67
N SER A 77 -9.24 1.30 -5.37
CA SER A 77 -10.15 2.31 -5.93
C SER A 77 -10.07 2.40 -7.47
N LEU A 78 -8.87 2.35 -8.04
CA LEU A 78 -8.67 2.35 -9.51
C LEU A 78 -9.16 1.06 -10.17
N ALA A 79 -9.11 -0.06 -9.46
CA ALA A 79 -9.60 -1.35 -9.94
C ALA A 79 -11.12 -1.52 -9.78
N SER A 80 -11.73 -0.88 -8.76
CA SER A 80 -13.15 -1.06 -8.41
C SER A 80 -14.08 0.01 -9.00
N GLU A 81 -13.64 1.27 -9.06
CA GLU A 81 -14.48 2.37 -9.50
C GLU A 81 -14.63 2.40 -11.02
N ALA A 82 -15.85 2.57 -11.49
CA ALA A 82 -16.11 2.82 -12.90
C ALA A 82 -15.59 4.21 -13.31
N GLY A 83 -14.63 4.22 -14.22
CA GLY A 83 -14.11 5.43 -14.84
C GLY A 83 -14.95 5.91 -16.04
N PRO A 84 -14.43 6.87 -16.81
CA PRO A 84 -15.06 7.29 -18.05
C PRO A 84 -15.29 6.09 -18.98
N GLY A 85 -16.54 5.89 -19.41
CA GLY A 85 -16.93 4.75 -20.26
C GLY A 85 -17.35 3.50 -19.47
N GLY A 86 -17.61 3.60 -18.16
CA GLY A 86 -18.20 2.54 -17.34
C GLY A 86 -17.28 1.35 -17.05
N LYS A 87 -15.96 1.51 -17.26
CA LYS A 87 -14.95 0.47 -17.00
C LYS A 87 -13.93 0.96 -15.96
N PRO A 88 -13.33 0.06 -15.16
CA PRO A 88 -12.30 0.46 -14.21
C PRO A 88 -11.04 0.96 -14.92
N ALA A 89 -10.29 1.81 -14.24
CA ALA A 89 -9.03 2.33 -14.76
C ALA A 89 -7.93 1.24 -14.79
N LEU A 90 -7.97 0.29 -13.84
CA LEU A 90 -7.13 -0.90 -13.82
C LEU A 90 -7.96 -2.13 -14.18
N LYS A 91 -7.55 -2.87 -15.20
CA LYS A 91 -8.22 -4.07 -15.69
C LYS A 91 -7.43 -5.31 -15.32
N HIS A 92 -8.13 -6.32 -14.81
CA HIS A 92 -7.58 -7.65 -14.63
C HIS A 92 -7.06 -8.21 -15.97
N MET A 93 -5.99 -8.99 -15.93
CA MET A 93 -5.27 -9.55 -17.08
C MET A 93 -4.62 -8.53 -18.02
N LYS A 94 -4.69 -7.23 -17.72
CA LYS A 94 -4.04 -6.17 -18.50
C LYS A 94 -3.03 -5.37 -17.68
N GLU A 95 -3.47 -4.66 -16.64
CA GLU A 95 -2.58 -3.91 -15.74
C GLU A 95 -2.16 -4.72 -14.52
N TYR A 96 -2.97 -5.68 -14.09
CA TYR A 96 -2.65 -6.61 -13.00
C TYR A 96 -3.26 -7.99 -13.24
N THR A 97 -2.76 -9.00 -12.53
CA THR A 97 -3.40 -10.32 -12.45
C THR A 97 -3.25 -10.91 -11.07
N LEU A 98 -4.29 -11.63 -10.64
CA LEU A 98 -4.35 -12.35 -9.38
C LEU A 98 -4.35 -13.85 -9.67
N ASP A 99 -3.42 -14.59 -9.08
CA ASP A 99 -3.23 -16.02 -9.26
C ASP A 99 -2.99 -16.67 -7.89
N GLY A 100 -4.06 -17.25 -7.32
CA GLY A 100 -4.06 -17.68 -5.92
C GLY A 100 -3.69 -16.53 -4.98
N ASN A 101 -2.62 -16.71 -4.21
CA ASN A 101 -2.09 -15.71 -3.28
C ASN A 101 -1.02 -14.78 -3.90
N ARG A 102 -0.94 -14.69 -5.21
CA ARG A 102 0.05 -13.89 -5.93
C ARG A 102 -0.63 -12.79 -6.73
N LEU A 103 -0.40 -11.53 -6.33
CA LEU A 103 -0.80 -10.35 -7.09
C LEU A 103 0.40 -9.87 -7.92
N PHE A 104 0.28 -9.97 -9.24
CA PHE A 104 1.23 -9.35 -10.17
C PHE A 104 0.71 -8.00 -10.65
N ILE A 105 1.58 -6.99 -10.70
CA ILE A 105 1.24 -5.64 -11.18
C ILE A 105 2.25 -5.16 -12.22
N ARG A 106 1.74 -4.47 -13.25
CA ARG A 106 2.53 -3.73 -14.25
C ARG A 106 2.87 -2.35 -13.70
N TRP A 107 4.00 -2.27 -13.00
CA TRP A 107 4.38 -1.10 -12.22
C TRP A 107 4.35 0.22 -12.99
N THR A 108 4.82 0.21 -14.25
CA THR A 108 4.95 1.44 -15.05
C THR A 108 3.62 2.11 -15.31
N GLU A 109 2.61 1.32 -15.65
CA GLU A 109 1.25 1.78 -15.96
C GLU A 109 0.52 2.20 -14.68
N ILE A 110 0.61 1.37 -13.67
CA ILE A 110 -0.10 1.60 -12.39
C ILE A 110 0.43 2.83 -11.67
N HIS A 111 1.75 3.06 -11.65
CA HIS A 111 2.32 4.22 -10.98
C HIS A 111 1.83 5.55 -11.57
N GLY A 112 1.66 5.64 -12.90
CA GLY A 112 1.11 6.84 -13.54
C GLY A 112 -0.31 7.15 -13.05
N LEU A 113 -1.19 6.15 -13.07
CA LEU A 113 -2.57 6.26 -12.59
C LEU A 113 -2.64 6.56 -11.08
N TYR A 114 -1.77 5.92 -10.30
CA TYR A 114 -1.61 6.21 -8.87
C TYR A 114 -1.27 7.68 -8.63
N MET A 115 -0.29 8.24 -9.32
CA MET A 115 0.14 9.63 -9.15
C MET A 115 -0.99 10.61 -9.42
N GLU A 116 -1.75 10.39 -10.50
CA GLU A 116 -2.91 11.21 -10.84
C GLU A 116 -4.00 11.14 -9.76
N LYS A 117 -4.40 9.93 -9.36
CA LYS A 117 -5.43 9.73 -8.34
C LYS A 117 -4.99 10.25 -6.97
N HIS A 118 -3.73 10.01 -6.58
CA HIS A 118 -3.15 10.50 -5.33
C HIS A 118 -3.19 12.02 -5.25
N SER A 119 -2.75 12.71 -6.30
CA SER A 119 -2.76 14.18 -6.35
C SER A 119 -4.18 14.74 -6.27
N ARG A 120 -5.16 14.07 -6.88
CA ARG A 120 -6.57 14.47 -6.83
C ARG A 120 -7.17 14.31 -5.43
N ILE A 121 -6.85 13.21 -4.72
CA ILE A 121 -7.39 12.93 -3.38
C ILE A 121 -6.72 13.78 -2.31
N TYR A 122 -5.40 13.80 -2.29
CA TYR A 122 -4.63 14.39 -1.19
C TYR A 122 -4.14 15.81 -1.47
N ARG A 123 -4.31 16.33 -2.68
CA ARG A 123 -3.84 17.66 -3.14
C ARG A 123 -2.33 17.88 -2.96
N VAL A 124 -1.57 16.80 -2.90
CA VAL A 124 -0.11 16.77 -2.84
C VAL A 124 0.41 15.76 -3.84
N GLN A 125 1.61 15.96 -4.32
CA GLN A 125 2.25 15.03 -5.24
C GLN A 125 2.57 13.73 -4.51
N GLY A 126 2.27 12.59 -5.14
CA GLY A 126 2.66 11.27 -4.65
C GLY A 126 4.17 11.03 -4.72
N LEU A 127 4.63 9.95 -4.14
CA LEU A 127 6.05 9.58 -4.19
C LEU A 127 6.47 9.18 -5.60
N GLY A 128 7.67 9.56 -5.99
CA GLY A 128 8.28 9.17 -7.25
C GLY A 128 8.40 7.64 -7.39
N LYS A 129 8.47 7.17 -8.64
CA LYS A 129 8.41 5.75 -9.01
C LYS A 129 9.39 4.85 -8.25
N SER A 130 10.66 5.25 -8.15
CA SER A 130 11.70 4.50 -7.43
C SER A 130 11.49 4.51 -5.91
N THR A 131 11.12 5.66 -5.36
CA THR A 131 10.88 5.81 -3.92
C THR A 131 9.67 4.99 -3.45
N MET A 132 8.56 5.02 -4.20
CA MET A 132 7.39 4.22 -3.89
C MET A 132 7.70 2.72 -3.99
N LEU A 133 8.41 2.30 -5.04
CA LEU A 133 8.81 0.91 -5.20
C LEU A 133 9.70 0.44 -4.04
N GLN A 134 10.63 1.29 -3.58
CA GLN A 134 11.45 0.97 -2.42
C GLN A 134 10.58 0.81 -1.15
N LYS A 135 9.60 1.71 -0.92
CA LYS A 135 8.66 1.60 0.21
C LYS A 135 7.82 0.32 0.15
N LEU A 136 7.35 -0.08 -1.04
CA LEU A 136 6.64 -1.35 -1.24
C LEU A 136 7.55 -2.56 -0.97
N LYS A 137 8.82 -2.49 -1.34
CA LYS A 137 9.80 -3.52 -1.01
C LYS A 137 10.07 -3.59 0.50
N ASP A 138 10.24 -2.44 1.14
CA ASP A 138 10.49 -2.34 2.58
C ASP A 138 9.31 -2.81 3.43
N SER A 139 8.08 -2.84 2.87
CA SER A 139 6.90 -3.41 3.54
C SER A 139 7.00 -4.93 3.75
N GLY A 140 7.91 -5.60 3.04
CA GLY A 140 8.14 -7.04 3.15
C GLY A 140 7.10 -7.92 2.44
N HIS A 141 6.17 -7.32 1.68
CA HIS A 141 5.12 -8.07 0.96
C HIS A 141 5.43 -8.25 -0.53
N MET A 142 6.41 -7.51 -1.04
CA MET A 142 6.91 -7.68 -2.40
C MET A 142 7.81 -8.91 -2.46
N ILE A 143 7.54 -9.80 -3.43
CA ILE A 143 8.31 -11.03 -3.60
C ILE A 143 9.52 -10.76 -4.48
N ASP A 144 9.30 -10.56 -5.77
CA ASP A 144 10.39 -10.33 -6.73
C ASP A 144 9.89 -9.63 -7.99
N PRO A 145 10.78 -8.94 -8.74
CA PRO A 145 10.50 -8.54 -10.10
C PRO A 145 10.38 -9.79 -10.99
N THR A 146 9.33 -9.87 -11.77
CA THR A 146 9.06 -11.04 -12.61
C THR A 146 8.51 -10.66 -13.98
N LYS A 147 8.38 -11.66 -14.86
CA LYS A 147 7.74 -11.53 -16.17
C LYS A 147 6.50 -12.40 -16.19
N LYS A 148 5.40 -11.89 -16.70
CA LYS A 148 4.17 -12.64 -16.86
C LYS A 148 3.57 -12.43 -18.26
N TRP A 149 2.94 -13.45 -18.81
CA TRP A 149 2.20 -13.35 -20.06
C TRP A 149 0.83 -12.70 -19.76
N MET A 150 0.56 -11.55 -20.34
CA MET A 150 -0.69 -10.82 -20.16
C MET A 150 -1.02 -10.03 -21.43
N ASP A 151 -2.30 -9.98 -21.79
CA ASP A 151 -2.81 -9.21 -22.93
C ASP A 151 -2.03 -9.46 -24.24
N GLY A 152 -1.68 -10.73 -24.49
CA GLY A 152 -0.99 -11.16 -25.71
C GLY A 152 0.53 -10.86 -25.75
N ALA A 153 1.13 -10.43 -24.65
CA ALA A 153 2.56 -10.13 -24.57
C ALA A 153 3.19 -10.55 -23.24
N THR A 154 4.51 -10.73 -23.23
CA THR A 154 5.29 -10.89 -22.01
C THR A 154 5.59 -9.51 -21.43
N VAL A 155 5.09 -9.24 -20.24
CA VAL A 155 5.25 -7.96 -19.55
C VAL A 155 6.11 -8.10 -18.31
N HIS A 156 6.85 -7.04 -17.96
CA HIS A 156 7.62 -6.95 -16.74
C HIS A 156 6.79 -6.28 -15.64
N GLY A 157 6.91 -6.79 -14.42
CA GLY A 157 6.20 -6.25 -13.26
C GLY A 157 6.75 -6.80 -11.94
N TYR A 158 5.97 -6.65 -10.90
CA TYR A 158 6.33 -7.09 -9.56
C TYR A 158 5.22 -7.97 -8.99
N GLU A 159 5.63 -9.00 -8.24
CA GLU A 159 4.71 -9.86 -7.50
C GLU A 159 4.68 -9.51 -6.02
N PHE A 160 3.48 -9.65 -5.42
CA PHE A 160 3.21 -9.40 -4.02
C PHE A 160 2.44 -10.56 -3.40
N GLU A 161 2.63 -10.78 -2.10
CA GLU A 161 1.82 -11.71 -1.31
C GLU A 161 0.45 -11.06 -1.04
N TYR A 162 -0.58 -11.50 -1.77
CA TYR A 162 -1.89 -10.86 -1.80
C TYR A 162 -2.59 -10.82 -0.44
N ASP A 163 -2.59 -11.91 0.31
CA ASP A 163 -3.23 -12.04 1.64
C ASP A 163 -2.68 -11.05 2.68
N LYS A 164 -1.47 -10.55 2.47
CA LYS A 164 -0.81 -9.60 3.36
C LYS A 164 -1.08 -8.13 3.02
N LEU A 165 -1.71 -7.85 1.89
CA LEU A 165 -1.93 -6.47 1.42
C LEU A 165 -3.12 -5.79 2.07
N GLY A 166 -4.03 -6.54 2.70
CA GLY A 166 -5.22 -6.02 3.37
C GLY A 166 -6.24 -5.37 2.42
N ILE A 167 -6.30 -5.81 1.17
CA ILE A 167 -7.26 -5.34 0.14
C ILE A 167 -8.12 -6.49 -0.37
N ASP A 168 -9.39 -6.23 -0.65
CA ASP A 168 -10.30 -7.19 -1.28
C ASP A 168 -10.38 -6.98 -2.79
N LEU A 169 -9.40 -7.52 -3.51
CA LEU A 169 -9.34 -7.47 -4.96
C LEU A 169 -10.12 -8.64 -5.62
N LEU A 170 -10.32 -9.74 -4.91
CA LEU A 170 -11.07 -10.89 -5.43
C LEU A 170 -12.51 -10.51 -5.77
N SER A 171 -13.22 -9.88 -4.84
CA SER A 171 -14.58 -9.37 -5.06
C SER A 171 -14.66 -8.40 -6.25
N VAL A 172 -13.61 -7.60 -6.48
CA VAL A 172 -13.54 -6.67 -7.62
C VAL A 172 -13.39 -7.43 -8.93
N VAL A 173 -12.51 -8.43 -8.99
CA VAL A 173 -12.29 -9.26 -10.18
C VAL A 173 -13.56 -10.04 -10.53
N GLU A 174 -14.24 -10.62 -9.56
CA GLU A 174 -15.49 -11.34 -9.74
C GLU A 174 -16.62 -10.43 -10.25
N TYR A 175 -16.77 -9.24 -9.65
CA TYR A 175 -17.75 -8.25 -10.06
C TYR A 175 -17.58 -7.85 -11.53
N TRP A 176 -16.38 -7.43 -11.94
CA TRP A 176 -16.13 -6.99 -13.31
C TRP A 176 -16.18 -8.14 -14.31
N GLY A 177 -15.72 -9.35 -13.95
CA GLY A 177 -15.84 -10.54 -14.79
C GLY A 177 -17.29 -10.98 -15.04
N ALA A 178 -18.17 -10.80 -14.06
CA ALA A 178 -19.61 -11.03 -14.25
C ALA A 178 -20.24 -9.95 -15.13
N HIS A 179 -19.82 -8.70 -14.98
CA HIS A 179 -20.31 -7.56 -15.75
C HIS A 179 -19.93 -7.67 -17.23
N GLU A 180 -18.68 -8.02 -17.55
CA GLU A 180 -18.23 -8.21 -18.94
C GLU A 180 -18.97 -9.33 -19.64
N ARG A 181 -19.26 -10.45 -18.96
CA ARG A 181 -20.07 -11.56 -19.50
C ARG A 181 -21.49 -11.12 -19.86
N LYS A 182 -22.12 -10.28 -19.04
CA LYS A 182 -23.47 -9.76 -19.27
C LYS A 182 -23.53 -8.82 -20.47
N TYR A 183 -22.54 -8.00 -20.71
CA TYR A 183 -22.49 -7.12 -21.89
C TYR A 183 -22.19 -7.89 -23.17
N ALA A 184 -21.31 -8.89 -23.15
CA ALA A 184 -20.98 -9.73 -24.29
C ALA A 184 -22.22 -10.54 -24.77
N SER A 185 -23.11 -10.96 -23.86
CA SER A 185 -24.36 -11.65 -24.24
C SER A 185 -25.37 -10.72 -24.88
N ASN A 186 -25.51 -9.47 -24.46
CA ASN A 186 -26.45 -8.50 -25.04
C ASN A 186 -26.03 -8.01 -26.42
N ASP A 187 -24.73 -7.89 -26.71
CA ASP A 187 -24.26 -7.51 -28.06
C ASP A 187 -24.47 -8.65 -29.08
N GLY A 188 -24.46 -9.91 -28.62
CA GLY A 188 -24.74 -11.07 -29.43
C GLY A 188 -26.22 -11.19 -29.85
N GLU A 189 -27.17 -10.71 -29.06
CA GLU A 189 -28.60 -10.70 -29.38
C GLU A 189 -28.96 -9.58 -30.38
N LYS A 190 -28.39 -8.39 -30.21
CA LYS A 190 -28.64 -7.27 -31.15
C LYS A 190 -28.13 -7.51 -32.57
N SER A 191 -27.08 -8.32 -32.73
CA SER A 191 -26.56 -8.68 -34.06
C SER A 191 -27.38 -9.77 -34.78
N LYS A 192 -28.32 -10.45 -34.11
CA LYS A 192 -29.23 -11.43 -34.74
C LYS A 192 -30.54 -10.81 -35.23
N GLU A 193 -31.03 -9.75 -34.59
CA GLU A 193 -32.26 -9.07 -34.99
C GLU A 193 -32.15 -8.24 -36.29
N SER A 194 -30.94 -7.88 -36.70
CA SER A 194 -30.72 -7.06 -37.92
C SER A 194 -30.57 -7.86 -39.21
N LYS A 195 -30.87 -9.19 -39.26
CA LYS A 195 -30.73 -10.05 -40.41
C LYS A 195 -32.06 -10.76 -40.82
N GLU A 196 -33.20 -10.14 -40.62
CA GLU A 196 -34.38 -10.60 -41.35
C GLU A 196 -34.34 -10.07 -42.79
N PRO A 197 -34.38 -10.95 -43.82
CA PRO A 197 -34.45 -10.51 -45.21
C PRO A 197 -35.84 -9.93 -45.45
N GLN A 198 -35.90 -8.70 -45.95
CA GLN A 198 -37.10 -8.21 -46.60
C GLN A 198 -37.27 -9.00 -47.89
N GLU A 199 -38.14 -10.02 -47.87
CA GLU A 199 -38.66 -10.61 -49.09
C GLU A 199 -39.64 -9.64 -49.78
N LEU A 200 -39.31 -9.29 -51.01
CA LEU A 200 -40.15 -8.63 -52.00
C LEU A 200 -41.02 -9.67 -52.72
#